data_fc76ec8e0d98934cbfeda06c52a8c71f
#
_entry.id   fc76ec8e0d98934cbfeda06c52a8c71f
#
_cell.length_a   1.000
_cell.length_b   1.000
_cell.length_c   1.000
_cell.angle_alpha   90.00
_cell.angle_beta   90.00
_cell.angle_gamma   90.00
#
_symmetry.space_group_name_H-M   'P 1'
#
loop_
_entity.id
_entity.type
_entity.pdbx_description
1 polymer ?
#
loop_
_entity_poly.entity_id
_entity_poly.type
_entity_poly.pdbx_seq_one_letter_code
_entity_poly.pdbx_strand_id
1 'polypeptide(L)'
;MPDSISLLIADDHELVRLALQHALRPLADTLDLLTADDAASTEAALAGRSLAGAPVQVALIDWGMPGVAGIAWFRTLIAANPATRVVVMSGAENPTTVRELLAAGAAGFIPKTDSAAVILQALRLVLAGGTYAPARLLSADAAVTSNREAGKDTLNPGIDALTGRQLDVLRLLAKGMPNKLIARELALSEGTIKVHLLAIFRTLNVNNRTEAVVAATTFLADSG
;
A
#
# COMPACT_ATOMS: atom_id res chain seq x y z
N MET A 1 -15.19 -13.60 21.13
CA MET A 1 -15.36 -12.97 19.80
C MET A 1 -16.75 -12.38 19.78
N PRO A 2 -17.00 -11.23 19.16
CA PRO A 2 -18.38 -10.77 18.97
C PRO A 2 -19.13 -11.76 18.07
N ASP A 3 -20.38 -12.07 18.44
CA ASP A 3 -21.22 -13.03 17.72
C ASP A 3 -21.57 -12.52 16.31
N SER A 4 -21.52 -11.21 16.10
CA SER A 4 -21.80 -10.55 14.80
C SER A 4 -20.84 -9.40 14.55
N ILE A 5 -20.31 -9.32 13.32
CA ILE A 5 -19.43 -8.24 12.85
C ILE A 5 -20.00 -7.64 11.57
N SER A 6 -20.07 -6.30 11.53
CA SER A 6 -20.37 -5.56 10.31
C SER A 6 -19.06 -5.06 9.66
N LEU A 7 -18.80 -5.50 8.42
CA LEU A 7 -17.59 -5.24 7.68
C LEU A 7 -17.91 -4.68 6.29
N LEU A 8 -17.28 -3.57 5.91
CA LEU A 8 -17.28 -3.07 4.54
C LEU A 8 -15.98 -3.46 3.84
N ILE A 9 -16.09 -4.01 2.63
CA ILE A 9 -14.96 -4.26 1.72
C ILE A 9 -15.12 -3.35 0.51
N ALA A 10 -14.20 -2.41 0.36
CA ALA A 10 -14.18 -1.45 -0.74
C ALA A 10 -12.92 -1.67 -1.61
N ASP A 11 -13.11 -2.10 -2.85
CA ASP A 11 -12.06 -2.37 -3.84
C ASP A 11 -12.71 -2.33 -5.23
N ASP A 12 -12.09 -1.73 -6.23
CA ASP A 12 -12.65 -1.64 -7.59
C ASP A 12 -12.55 -2.97 -8.37
N HIS A 13 -11.77 -3.92 -7.86
CA HIS A 13 -11.62 -5.25 -8.46
C HIS A 13 -12.61 -6.26 -7.86
N GLU A 14 -13.62 -6.67 -8.61
CA GLU A 14 -14.64 -7.63 -8.16
C GLU A 14 -14.06 -8.94 -7.62
N LEU A 15 -13.05 -9.49 -8.30
CA LEU A 15 -12.39 -10.74 -7.87
C LEU A 15 -11.71 -10.60 -6.51
N VAL A 16 -11.14 -9.43 -6.21
CA VAL A 16 -10.54 -9.15 -4.90
C VAL A 16 -11.62 -9.10 -3.82
N ARG A 17 -12.73 -8.41 -4.08
CA ARG A 17 -13.87 -8.37 -3.15
C ARG A 17 -14.40 -9.77 -2.84
N LEU A 18 -14.62 -10.61 -3.87
CA LEU A 18 -15.10 -11.99 -3.70
C LEU A 18 -14.11 -12.86 -2.91
N ALA A 19 -12.82 -12.74 -3.20
CA ALA A 19 -11.76 -13.45 -2.48
C ALA A 19 -11.72 -13.06 -1.00
N LEU A 20 -11.80 -11.76 -0.71
CA LEU A 20 -11.83 -11.24 0.67
C LEU A 20 -13.10 -11.66 1.42
N GLN A 21 -14.26 -11.60 0.79
CA GLN A 21 -15.51 -12.09 1.38
C GLN A 21 -15.40 -13.56 1.81
N HIS A 22 -14.79 -14.40 0.97
CA HIS A 22 -14.57 -15.81 1.31
C HIS A 22 -13.53 -15.98 2.43
N ALA A 23 -12.40 -15.28 2.34
CA ALA A 23 -11.29 -15.40 3.28
C ALA A 23 -11.63 -14.87 4.68
N LEU A 24 -12.55 -13.92 4.77
CA LEU A 24 -12.92 -13.27 6.03
C LEU A 24 -14.12 -13.92 6.74
N ARG A 25 -14.75 -14.93 6.15
CA ARG A 25 -15.83 -15.70 6.82
C ARG A 25 -15.46 -16.17 8.24
N PRO A 26 -14.19 -16.61 8.52
CA PRO A 26 -13.82 -17.04 9.86
C PRO A 26 -13.62 -15.90 10.88
N LEU A 27 -13.96 -14.64 10.53
CA LEU A 27 -13.81 -13.49 11.42
C LEU A 27 -14.84 -13.49 12.55
N ALA A 28 -16.09 -13.92 12.27
CA ALA A 28 -17.18 -14.03 13.23
C ALA A 28 -18.18 -15.12 12.77
N ASP A 29 -19.02 -15.58 13.72
CA ASP A 29 -20.09 -16.56 13.42
C ASP A 29 -21.14 -15.94 12.48
N THR A 30 -21.45 -14.66 12.65
CA THR A 30 -22.29 -13.87 11.75
C THR A 30 -21.49 -12.69 11.21
N LEU A 31 -21.31 -12.65 9.88
CA LEU A 31 -20.60 -11.58 9.20
C LEU A 31 -21.56 -10.83 8.29
N ASP A 32 -21.90 -9.59 8.67
CA ASP A 32 -22.69 -8.65 7.87
C ASP A 32 -21.74 -7.90 6.93
N LEU A 33 -21.70 -8.33 5.68
CA LEU A 33 -20.78 -7.84 4.66
C LEU A 33 -21.45 -6.84 3.73
N LEU A 34 -20.82 -5.65 3.63
CA LEU A 34 -21.11 -4.65 2.62
C LEU A 34 -19.96 -4.58 1.63
N THR A 35 -20.26 -4.18 0.40
CA THR A 35 -19.24 -3.96 -0.63
C THR A 35 -19.40 -2.60 -1.29
N ALA A 36 -18.28 -2.02 -1.73
CA ALA A 36 -18.21 -0.81 -2.53
C ALA A 36 -17.09 -0.98 -3.59
N ASP A 37 -17.16 -0.22 -4.68
CA ASP A 37 -16.20 -0.29 -5.78
C ASP A 37 -15.57 1.07 -6.13
N ASP A 38 -16.01 2.14 -5.45
CA ASP A 38 -15.44 3.48 -5.57
C ASP A 38 -15.58 4.27 -4.26
N ALA A 39 -15.03 5.48 -4.23
CA ALA A 39 -15.10 6.36 -3.07
C ALA A 39 -16.55 6.75 -2.73
N ALA A 40 -17.38 7.06 -3.72
CA ALA A 40 -18.74 7.52 -3.51
C ALA A 40 -19.63 6.42 -2.93
N SER A 41 -19.58 5.21 -3.44
CA SER A 41 -20.30 4.05 -2.91
C SER A 41 -19.81 3.66 -1.50
N THR A 42 -18.50 3.85 -1.21
CA THR A 42 -17.92 3.65 0.13
C THR A 42 -18.52 4.64 1.14
N GLU A 43 -18.53 5.93 0.80
CA GLU A 43 -19.11 6.98 1.65
C GLU A 43 -20.61 6.77 1.87
N ALA A 44 -21.35 6.44 0.82
CA ALA A 44 -22.79 6.18 0.89
C ALA A 44 -23.10 4.95 1.80
N ALA A 45 -22.33 3.86 1.68
CA ALA A 45 -22.50 2.67 2.50
C ALA A 45 -22.26 2.97 4.00
N LEU A 46 -21.18 3.68 4.33
CA LEU A 46 -20.87 4.06 5.72
C LEU A 46 -21.92 5.02 6.30
N ALA A 47 -22.30 6.04 5.55
CA ALA A 47 -23.31 7.01 5.97
C ALA A 47 -24.67 6.34 6.19
N GLY A 48 -25.12 5.49 5.27
CA GLY A 48 -26.38 4.76 5.38
C GLY A 48 -26.45 3.87 6.63
N ARG A 49 -25.37 3.17 6.95
CA ARG A 49 -25.28 2.32 8.15
C ARG A 49 -25.25 3.15 9.44
N SER A 50 -24.55 4.29 9.42
CA SER A 50 -24.50 5.19 10.57
C SER A 50 -25.90 5.79 10.84
N LEU A 51 -26.60 6.24 9.81
CA LEU A 51 -27.97 6.77 9.93
C LEU A 51 -28.98 5.73 10.43
N ALA A 52 -28.78 4.45 10.07
CA ALA A 52 -29.60 3.34 10.55
C ALA A 52 -29.28 2.95 12.01
N GLY A 53 -28.37 3.63 12.70
CA GLY A 53 -27.97 3.31 14.07
C GLY A 53 -27.15 2.01 14.23
N ALA A 54 -26.64 1.46 13.12
CA ALA A 54 -25.87 0.23 13.06
C ALA A 54 -24.56 0.44 12.29
N PRO A 55 -23.62 1.28 12.77
CA PRO A 55 -22.41 1.65 12.05
C PRO A 55 -21.57 0.42 11.72
N VAL A 56 -20.85 0.50 10.59
CA VAL A 56 -19.87 -0.50 10.20
C VAL A 56 -18.74 -0.53 11.22
N GLN A 57 -18.39 -1.70 11.74
CA GLN A 57 -17.32 -1.82 12.74
C GLN A 57 -15.94 -1.69 12.14
N VAL A 58 -15.72 -2.31 10.95
CA VAL A 58 -14.46 -2.24 10.21
C VAL A 58 -14.74 -1.96 8.74
N ALA A 59 -14.00 -1.02 8.15
CA ALA A 59 -13.98 -0.78 6.72
C ALA A 59 -12.59 -1.09 6.17
N LEU A 60 -12.49 -2.09 5.29
CA LEU A 60 -11.29 -2.48 4.58
C LEU A 60 -11.33 -1.85 3.19
N ILE A 61 -10.48 -0.85 2.94
CA ILE A 61 -10.59 0.06 1.81
C ILE A 61 -9.31 0.05 0.97
N ASP A 62 -9.45 -0.20 -0.33
CA ASP A 62 -8.33 -0.08 -1.26
C ASP A 62 -7.90 1.39 -1.45
N TRP A 63 -6.58 1.60 -1.36
CA TRP A 63 -5.95 2.88 -1.65
C TRP A 63 -6.10 3.34 -3.10
N GLY A 64 -6.14 2.38 -4.05
CA GLY A 64 -6.11 2.63 -5.50
C GLY A 64 -7.48 2.82 -6.15
N MET A 65 -8.56 2.84 -5.37
CA MET A 65 -9.95 2.90 -5.87
C MET A 65 -10.27 4.22 -6.58
N PRO A 66 -11.14 4.22 -7.60
CA PRO A 66 -11.65 5.43 -8.23
C PRO A 66 -12.26 6.41 -7.21
N GLY A 67 -11.93 7.70 -7.34
CA GLY A 67 -12.43 8.76 -6.47
C GLY A 67 -11.67 8.93 -5.15
N VAL A 68 -10.77 8.02 -4.79
CA VAL A 68 -9.92 8.17 -3.61
C VAL A 68 -8.83 9.22 -3.88
N ALA A 69 -8.99 10.41 -3.28
CA ALA A 69 -8.09 11.56 -3.44
C ALA A 69 -6.95 11.56 -2.40
N GLY A 70 -6.28 10.41 -2.23
CA GLY A 70 -5.14 10.28 -1.32
C GLY A 70 -5.52 10.42 0.17
N ILE A 71 -4.56 10.84 1.00
CA ILE A 71 -4.70 10.90 2.47
C ILE A 71 -5.80 11.86 2.92
N ALA A 72 -6.02 12.96 2.20
CA ALA A 72 -7.04 13.94 2.55
C ALA A 72 -8.44 13.30 2.56
N TRP A 73 -8.74 12.45 1.60
CA TRP A 73 -9.99 11.73 1.54
C TRP A 73 -10.15 10.76 2.74
N PHE A 74 -9.12 9.97 3.06
CA PHE A 74 -9.15 9.07 4.23
C PHE A 74 -9.34 9.84 5.54
N ARG A 75 -8.69 10.99 5.71
CA ARG A 75 -8.86 11.84 6.90
C ARG A 75 -10.29 12.30 7.06
N THR A 76 -10.92 12.76 5.97
CA THR A 76 -12.32 13.17 5.97
C THR A 76 -13.26 12.00 6.28
N LEU A 77 -13.03 10.84 5.63
CA LEU A 77 -13.83 9.64 5.83
C LEU A 77 -13.77 9.15 7.29
N ILE A 78 -12.56 9.08 7.88
CA ILE A 78 -12.36 8.67 9.27
C ILE A 78 -13.04 9.64 10.23
N ALA A 79 -12.88 10.94 10.03
CA ALA A 79 -13.51 11.95 10.87
C ALA A 79 -15.05 11.90 10.81
N ALA A 80 -15.62 11.60 9.65
CA ALA A 80 -17.06 11.45 9.47
C ALA A 80 -17.63 10.14 10.07
N ASN A 81 -16.80 9.12 10.29
CA ASN A 81 -17.20 7.79 10.74
C ASN A 81 -16.41 7.33 11.99
N PRO A 82 -16.52 8.03 13.14
CA PRO A 82 -15.68 7.77 14.32
C PRO A 82 -15.93 6.38 14.96
N ALA A 83 -17.06 5.76 14.69
CA ALA A 83 -17.40 4.41 15.16
C ALA A 83 -16.82 3.30 14.27
N THR A 84 -16.33 3.66 13.06
CA THR A 84 -15.78 2.70 12.07
C THR A 84 -14.26 2.68 12.13
N ARG A 85 -13.67 1.52 12.27
CA ARG A 85 -12.22 1.32 12.18
C ARG A 85 -11.82 1.17 10.72
N VAL A 86 -11.18 2.19 10.17
CA VAL A 86 -10.73 2.18 8.78
C VAL A 86 -9.38 1.50 8.67
N VAL A 87 -9.30 0.44 7.85
CA VAL A 87 -8.07 -0.27 7.49
C VAL A 87 -7.84 -0.07 5.99
N VAL A 88 -6.66 0.39 5.63
CA VAL A 88 -6.30 0.65 4.24
C VAL A 88 -5.56 -0.54 3.65
N MET A 89 -5.98 -0.99 2.47
CA MET A 89 -5.24 -1.95 1.65
C MET A 89 -4.54 -1.25 0.49
N SER A 90 -3.33 -1.70 0.14
CA SER A 90 -2.63 -1.15 -1.04
C SER A 90 -1.67 -2.15 -1.65
N GLY A 91 -1.57 -2.15 -2.97
CA GLY A 91 -0.51 -2.85 -3.70
C GLY A 91 0.85 -2.15 -3.64
N ALA A 92 0.87 -0.90 -3.15
CA ALA A 92 2.06 -0.09 -3.00
C ALA A 92 2.41 0.11 -1.53
N GLU A 93 3.64 -0.22 -1.16
CA GLU A 93 4.15 -0.14 0.20
C GLU A 93 5.06 1.08 0.36
N ASN A 94 4.49 2.27 0.56
CA ASN A 94 5.27 3.48 0.83
C ASN A 94 5.24 3.77 2.35
N PRO A 95 6.38 3.71 3.07
CA PRO A 95 6.43 3.94 4.52
C PRO A 95 5.90 5.31 4.94
N THR A 96 6.14 6.35 4.15
CA THR A 96 5.63 7.71 4.44
C THR A 96 4.10 7.73 4.39
N THR A 97 3.50 7.19 3.32
CA THR A 97 2.05 7.09 3.17
C THR A 97 1.41 6.29 4.31
N VAL A 98 2.04 5.18 4.72
CA VAL A 98 1.54 4.36 5.84
C VAL A 98 1.53 5.16 7.15
N ARG A 99 2.61 5.88 7.46
CA ARG A 99 2.67 6.73 8.66
C ARG A 99 1.64 7.86 8.64
N GLU A 100 1.46 8.50 7.50
CA GLU A 100 0.48 9.56 7.34
C GLU A 100 -0.96 9.05 7.48
N LEU A 101 -1.26 7.84 6.99
CA LEU A 101 -2.54 7.18 7.18
C LEU A 101 -2.81 6.87 8.66
N LEU A 102 -1.82 6.28 9.35
CA LEU A 102 -1.94 6.00 10.79
C LEU A 102 -2.08 7.30 11.60
N ALA A 103 -1.33 8.34 11.27
CA ALA A 103 -1.46 9.67 11.89
C ALA A 103 -2.82 10.33 11.59
N ALA A 104 -3.44 10.01 10.46
CA ALA A 104 -4.79 10.44 10.13
C ALA A 104 -5.90 9.66 10.88
N GLY A 105 -5.53 8.64 11.65
CA GLY A 105 -6.45 7.83 12.45
C GLY A 105 -6.86 6.51 11.80
N ALA A 106 -6.20 6.06 10.74
CA ALA A 106 -6.44 4.71 10.21
C ALA A 106 -6.09 3.66 11.27
N ALA A 107 -6.96 2.68 11.44
CA ALA A 107 -6.76 1.56 12.38
C ALA A 107 -5.78 0.52 11.85
N GLY A 108 -5.37 0.61 10.58
CA GLY A 108 -4.33 -0.25 10.05
C GLY A 108 -4.04 -0.01 8.58
N PHE A 109 -2.92 -0.63 8.17
CA PHE A 109 -2.50 -0.73 6.78
C PHE A 109 -2.12 -2.17 6.47
N ILE A 110 -2.66 -2.73 5.39
CA ILE A 110 -2.43 -4.11 4.96
C ILE A 110 -1.97 -4.09 3.49
N PRO A 111 -0.77 -4.59 3.17
CA PRO A 111 -0.37 -4.83 1.79
C PRO A 111 -1.29 -5.83 1.09
N LYS A 112 -1.70 -5.55 -0.15
CA LYS A 112 -2.47 -6.52 -0.97
C LYS A 112 -1.69 -7.81 -1.30
N THR A 113 -0.37 -7.79 -1.06
CA THR A 113 0.51 -8.96 -1.21
C THR A 113 0.46 -9.91 -0.03
N ASP A 114 -0.12 -9.49 1.10
CA ASP A 114 -0.22 -10.31 2.29
C ASP A 114 -1.23 -11.46 2.09
N SER A 115 -0.98 -12.59 2.74
CA SER A 115 -1.87 -13.74 2.66
C SER A 115 -3.21 -13.48 3.37
N ALA A 116 -4.25 -14.20 2.96
CA ALA A 116 -5.56 -14.15 3.60
C ALA A 116 -5.51 -14.41 5.13
N ALA A 117 -4.59 -15.27 5.57
CA ALA A 117 -4.37 -15.55 7.00
C ALA A 117 -3.83 -14.32 7.75
N VAL A 118 -2.92 -13.56 7.14
CA VAL A 118 -2.38 -12.31 7.71
C VAL A 118 -3.47 -11.25 7.77
N ILE A 119 -4.25 -11.08 6.70
CA ILE A 119 -5.37 -10.13 6.67
C ILE A 119 -6.38 -10.44 7.77
N LEU A 120 -6.73 -11.71 7.96
CA LEU A 120 -7.65 -12.16 9.01
C LEU A 120 -7.13 -11.82 10.41
N GLN A 121 -5.84 -12.05 10.70
CA GLN A 121 -5.24 -11.73 11.98
C GLN A 121 -5.12 -10.23 12.22
N ALA A 122 -4.78 -9.46 11.19
CA ALA A 122 -4.76 -7.99 11.24
C ALA A 122 -6.13 -7.42 11.60
N LEU A 123 -7.21 -7.92 10.97
CA LEU A 123 -8.57 -7.48 11.28
C LEU A 123 -9.01 -7.90 12.69
N ARG A 124 -8.61 -9.08 13.19
CA ARG A 124 -8.85 -9.47 14.59
C ARG A 124 -8.17 -8.53 15.57
N LEU A 125 -6.93 -8.14 15.30
CA LEU A 125 -6.21 -7.16 16.13
C LEU A 125 -6.93 -5.81 16.12
N VAL A 126 -7.36 -5.33 14.94
CA VAL A 126 -8.09 -4.07 14.78
C VAL A 126 -9.42 -4.11 15.53
N LEU A 127 -10.19 -5.19 15.44
CA LEU A 127 -11.44 -5.37 16.18
C LEU A 127 -11.24 -5.37 17.71
N ALA A 128 -10.11 -5.90 18.17
CA ALA A 128 -9.71 -5.86 19.58
C ALA A 128 -9.22 -4.48 20.05
N GLY A 129 -9.22 -3.46 19.18
CA GLY A 129 -8.79 -2.10 19.50
C GLY A 129 -7.34 -1.77 19.20
N GLY A 130 -6.58 -2.73 18.65
CA GLY A 130 -5.21 -2.52 18.22
C GLY A 130 -5.09 -1.83 16.87
N THR A 131 -3.86 -1.51 16.48
CA THR A 131 -3.50 -0.96 15.17
C THR A 131 -2.57 -1.93 14.46
N TYR A 132 -2.81 -2.21 13.19
CA TYR A 132 -1.97 -3.09 12.39
C TYR A 132 -1.22 -2.32 11.29
N ALA A 133 0.09 -2.49 11.27
CA ALA A 133 0.91 -2.16 10.10
C ALA A 133 2.14 -3.08 10.06
N PRO A 134 2.63 -3.49 8.88
CA PRO A 134 3.84 -4.29 8.79
C PRO A 134 5.04 -3.58 9.41
N ALA A 135 5.77 -4.26 10.31
CA ALA A 135 6.90 -3.67 11.04
C ALA A 135 7.96 -3.06 10.09
N ARG A 136 8.19 -3.70 8.92
CA ARG A 136 9.10 -3.19 7.89
C ARG A 136 8.76 -1.78 7.36
N LEU A 137 7.48 -1.39 7.41
CA LEU A 137 7.01 -0.08 6.94
C LEU A 137 7.05 0.99 8.05
N LEU A 138 7.12 0.57 9.31
CA LEU A 138 7.24 1.45 10.47
C LEU A 138 8.71 1.72 10.82
N SER A 139 9.61 0.77 10.57
CA SER A 139 11.02 0.80 10.97
C SER A 139 11.91 1.63 10.03
N ALA A 140 11.39 2.13 8.91
CA ALA A 140 12.19 2.86 7.91
C ALA A 140 12.84 4.15 8.43
N ASP A 141 12.43 4.67 9.61
CA ASP A 141 13.06 5.84 10.25
C ASP A 141 14.30 5.50 11.10
N ALA A 142 14.44 4.24 11.55
CA ALA A 142 15.63 3.87 12.31
C ALA A 142 16.90 3.79 11.43
N ALA A 143 16.72 3.57 10.12
CA ALA A 143 17.84 3.59 9.16
C ALA A 143 18.20 5.00 8.68
N VAL A 144 17.27 5.98 8.79
CA VAL A 144 17.53 7.38 8.40
C VAL A 144 18.20 8.18 9.52
N THR A 145 18.00 7.80 10.80
CA THR A 145 18.64 8.48 11.94
C THR A 145 20.06 8.00 12.23
N SER A 146 20.46 6.81 11.79
CA SER A 146 21.86 6.36 11.97
C SER A 146 22.84 6.79 10.87
N ASN A 147 22.36 7.49 9.82
CA ASN A 147 23.22 7.99 8.73
C ASN A 147 23.25 9.53 8.64
N ARG A 148 22.86 10.25 9.72
CA ARG A 148 22.88 11.73 9.77
C ARG A 148 24.18 12.35 10.32
N GLU A 149 25.25 11.58 10.48
CA GLU A 149 26.57 12.14 10.80
C GLU A 149 27.59 11.87 9.69
N ALA A 150 27.31 12.35 8.49
CA ALA A 150 28.35 12.66 7.50
C ALA A 150 27.76 13.55 6.39
N GLY A 151 27.86 14.81 6.62
CA GLY A 151 28.11 15.91 5.70
C GLY A 151 27.40 16.05 4.36
N LYS A 152 26.67 17.17 4.25
CA LYS A 152 26.45 18.05 3.07
C LYS A 152 25.42 17.68 2.01
N ASP A 153 24.40 18.56 1.97
CA ASP A 153 23.75 19.15 0.79
C ASP A 153 23.80 18.37 -0.53
N THR A 154 22.65 17.71 -0.88
CA THR A 154 22.15 17.75 -2.26
C THR A 154 20.66 17.42 -2.27
N LEU A 155 19.87 18.31 -2.78
CA LEU A 155 18.45 18.20 -3.10
C LEU A 155 18.28 17.28 -4.31
N ASN A 156 18.22 16.00 -4.09
CA ASN A 156 17.55 14.95 -4.88
C ASN A 156 17.98 13.58 -4.31
N PRO A 157 17.08 12.71 -3.84
CA PRO A 157 17.45 11.32 -3.59
C PRO A 157 17.57 10.62 -4.94
N GLY A 158 18.73 10.76 -5.56
CA GLY A 158 19.09 10.16 -6.82
C GLY A 158 19.32 8.65 -6.71
N ILE A 159 20.01 8.12 -7.69
CA ILE A 159 20.38 6.69 -7.84
C ILE A 159 21.06 6.09 -6.60
N ASP A 160 21.71 6.91 -5.76
CA ASP A 160 22.33 6.49 -4.50
C ASP A 160 21.34 5.95 -3.45
N ALA A 161 20.04 6.23 -3.61
CA ALA A 161 18.98 5.69 -2.77
C ALA A 161 18.47 4.31 -3.25
N LEU A 162 18.94 3.81 -4.40
CA LEU A 162 18.58 2.50 -4.91
C LEU A 162 19.35 1.39 -4.20
N THR A 163 18.66 0.29 -3.89
CA THR A 163 19.33 -0.92 -3.40
C THR A 163 20.22 -1.53 -4.48
N GLY A 164 21.23 -2.32 -4.09
CA GLY A 164 22.12 -3.01 -5.05
C GLY A 164 21.33 -3.79 -6.12
N ARG A 165 20.23 -4.44 -5.73
CA ARG A 165 19.37 -5.19 -6.65
C ARG A 165 18.60 -4.31 -7.63
N GLN A 166 18.16 -3.15 -7.18
CA GLN A 166 17.51 -2.15 -8.03
C GLN A 166 18.53 -1.53 -9.02
N LEU A 167 19.76 -1.31 -8.59
CA LEU A 167 20.85 -0.86 -9.46
C LEU A 167 21.15 -1.88 -10.57
N ASP A 168 21.19 -3.17 -10.26
CA ASP A 168 21.38 -4.23 -11.26
C ASP A 168 20.25 -4.21 -12.30
N VAL A 169 18.99 -4.11 -11.86
CA VAL A 169 17.83 -3.97 -12.74
C VAL A 169 17.94 -2.71 -13.59
N LEU A 170 18.30 -1.56 -12.99
CA LEU A 170 18.44 -0.28 -13.68
C LEU A 170 19.54 -0.30 -14.74
N ARG A 171 20.70 -0.92 -14.45
CA ARG A 171 21.79 -1.09 -15.41
C ARG A 171 21.38 -1.91 -16.63
N LEU A 172 20.61 -2.98 -16.43
CA LEU A 172 20.11 -3.81 -17.54
C LEU A 172 18.99 -3.09 -18.31
N LEU A 173 18.17 -2.31 -17.60
CA LEU A 173 17.17 -1.44 -18.21
C LEU A 173 17.80 -0.39 -19.11
N ALA A 174 18.88 0.27 -18.67
CA ALA A 174 19.66 1.24 -19.45
C ALA A 174 20.25 0.66 -20.73
N LYS A 175 20.58 -0.65 -20.72
CA LYS A 175 20.98 -1.40 -21.92
C LYS A 175 19.80 -1.72 -22.87
N GLY A 176 18.59 -1.24 -22.58
CA GLY A 176 17.40 -1.48 -23.40
C GLY A 176 16.78 -2.87 -23.26
N MET A 177 17.22 -3.69 -22.31
CA MET A 177 16.77 -5.08 -22.17
C MET A 177 15.30 -5.16 -21.73
N PRO A 178 14.44 -5.95 -22.41
CA PRO A 178 13.06 -6.17 -21.97
C PRO A 178 13.00 -6.94 -20.64
N ASN A 179 11.91 -6.76 -19.85
CA ASN A 179 11.76 -7.35 -18.53
C ASN A 179 12.01 -8.86 -18.49
N LYS A 180 11.59 -9.58 -19.54
CA LYS A 180 11.82 -11.03 -19.66
C LYS A 180 13.29 -11.40 -19.71
N LEU A 181 14.12 -10.61 -20.38
CA LEU A 181 15.57 -10.86 -20.47
C LEU A 181 16.26 -10.43 -19.17
N ILE A 182 15.85 -9.30 -18.55
CA ILE A 182 16.34 -8.88 -17.24
C ILE A 182 16.04 -9.96 -16.18
N ALA A 183 14.83 -10.51 -16.20
CA ALA A 183 14.42 -11.58 -15.31
C ALA A 183 15.32 -12.82 -15.44
N ARG A 184 15.62 -13.22 -16.67
CA ARG A 184 16.52 -14.35 -16.96
C ARG A 184 17.95 -14.08 -16.49
N GLU A 185 18.49 -12.90 -16.78
CA GLU A 185 19.85 -12.49 -16.41
C GLU A 185 20.05 -12.46 -14.90
N LEU A 186 19.04 -12.01 -14.18
CA LEU A 186 19.09 -11.87 -12.72
C LEU A 186 18.53 -13.08 -11.96
N ALA A 187 18.14 -14.18 -12.65
CA ALA A 187 17.50 -15.36 -12.08
C ALA A 187 16.26 -15.03 -11.23
N LEU A 188 15.42 -14.11 -11.72
CA LEU A 188 14.17 -13.65 -11.07
C LEU A 188 12.96 -13.95 -11.95
N SER A 189 11.74 -13.82 -11.37
CA SER A 189 10.52 -13.81 -12.16
C SER A 189 10.31 -12.46 -12.85
N GLU A 190 9.59 -12.45 -13.99
CA GLU A 190 9.23 -11.21 -14.66
C GLU A 190 8.35 -10.30 -13.78
N GLY A 191 7.49 -10.91 -12.93
CA GLY A 191 6.71 -10.20 -11.92
C GLY A 191 7.61 -9.47 -10.91
N THR A 192 8.67 -10.12 -10.44
CA THR A 192 9.66 -9.51 -9.53
C THR A 192 10.37 -8.32 -10.18
N ILE A 193 10.71 -8.42 -11.48
CA ILE A 193 11.31 -7.30 -12.21
C ILE A 193 10.34 -6.11 -12.29
N LYS A 194 9.04 -6.34 -12.54
CA LYS A 194 8.03 -5.27 -12.53
C LYS A 194 7.97 -4.54 -11.19
N VAL A 195 8.05 -5.28 -10.07
CA VAL A 195 8.09 -4.70 -8.72
C VAL A 195 9.34 -3.83 -8.53
N HIS A 196 10.52 -4.31 -8.93
CA HIS A 196 11.75 -3.51 -8.87
C HIS A 196 11.67 -2.25 -9.73
N LEU A 197 11.11 -2.35 -10.95
CA LEU A 197 10.94 -1.18 -11.83
C LEU A 197 10.01 -0.12 -11.22
N LEU A 198 8.90 -0.53 -10.61
CA LEU A 198 8.01 0.40 -9.91
C LEU A 198 8.73 1.13 -8.77
N ALA A 199 9.53 0.42 -7.98
CA ALA A 199 10.33 1.02 -6.92
C ALA A 199 11.39 1.98 -7.49
N ILE A 200 12.11 1.60 -8.55
CA ILE A 200 13.09 2.43 -9.24
C ILE A 200 12.45 3.72 -9.78
N PHE A 201 11.30 3.61 -10.46
CA PHE A 201 10.61 4.78 -11.03
C PHE A 201 10.21 5.78 -9.94
N ARG A 202 9.75 5.29 -8.78
CA ARG A 202 9.44 6.14 -7.62
C ARG A 202 10.67 6.81 -7.05
N THR A 203 11.76 6.06 -6.82
CA THR A 203 13.00 6.59 -6.24
C THR A 203 13.64 7.64 -7.14
N LEU A 204 13.58 7.45 -8.48
CA LEU A 204 14.11 8.39 -9.46
C LEU A 204 13.12 9.50 -9.83
N ASN A 205 11.90 9.47 -9.25
CA ASN A 205 10.80 10.39 -9.58
C ASN A 205 10.50 10.48 -11.09
N VAL A 206 10.44 9.33 -11.76
CA VAL A 206 10.14 9.19 -13.19
C VAL A 206 8.85 8.39 -13.38
N ASN A 207 8.09 8.69 -14.45
CA ASN A 207 6.76 8.14 -14.65
C ASN A 207 6.73 6.94 -15.61
N ASN A 208 7.78 6.72 -16.37
CA ASN A 208 7.83 5.69 -17.39
C ASN A 208 9.25 5.17 -17.63
N ARG A 209 9.31 4.05 -18.38
CA ARG A 209 10.55 3.37 -18.74
C ARG A 209 11.56 4.27 -19.46
N THR A 210 11.09 5.10 -20.38
CA THR A 210 11.95 5.97 -21.19
C THR A 210 12.65 7.00 -20.31
N GLU A 211 11.91 7.63 -19.41
CA GLU A 211 12.48 8.57 -18.43
C GLU A 211 13.50 7.87 -17.49
N ALA A 212 13.22 6.64 -17.06
CA ALA A 212 14.14 5.86 -16.23
C ALA A 212 15.44 5.52 -16.97
N VAL A 213 15.37 5.19 -18.26
CA VAL A 213 16.56 4.95 -19.10
C VAL A 213 17.39 6.22 -19.24
N VAL A 214 16.76 7.38 -19.49
CA VAL A 214 17.45 8.68 -19.58
C VAL A 214 18.15 9.00 -18.27
N ALA A 215 17.46 8.89 -17.13
CA ALA A 215 18.06 9.12 -15.82
C ALA A 215 19.24 8.18 -15.53
N ALA A 216 19.12 6.90 -15.90
CA ALA A 216 20.18 5.91 -15.75
C ALA A 216 21.41 6.20 -16.62
N THR A 217 21.22 6.62 -17.86
CA THR A 217 22.33 6.93 -18.79
C THR A 217 23.09 8.17 -18.36
N THR A 218 22.43 9.19 -17.86
CA THR A 218 23.07 10.40 -17.31
C THR A 218 23.97 10.03 -16.12
N PHE A 219 23.49 9.20 -15.19
CA PHE A 219 24.25 8.78 -14.04
C PHE A 219 25.45 7.88 -14.41
N LEU A 220 25.28 6.94 -15.33
CA LEU A 220 26.37 6.05 -15.73
C LEU A 220 27.47 6.79 -16.51
N ALA A 221 27.16 7.94 -17.12
CA ALA A 221 28.13 8.81 -17.77
C ALA A 221 28.96 9.62 -16.76
N ASP A 222 28.36 10.00 -15.60
CA ASP A 222 29.05 10.78 -14.56
C ASP A 222 29.90 9.90 -13.61
N SER A 223 29.74 8.58 -13.67
CA SER A 223 30.42 7.61 -12.80
C SER A 223 31.59 6.87 -13.47
N GLY A 224 31.96 7.21 -14.72
CA GLY A 224 33.10 6.70 -15.51
C GLY A 224 34.15 7.77 -15.67
#